data_8775be48f53319c7b13a2d463ae56645
#
_entry.id   8775be48f53319c7b13a2d463ae56645
#
_cell.length_a   1.000
_cell.length_b   1.000
_cell.length_c   1.000
_cell.angle_alpha   90.00
_cell.angle_beta   90.00
_cell.angle_gamma   90.00
#
_symmetry.space_group_name_H-M   'P 1'
#
loop_
_entity.id
_entity.type
_entity.pdbx_description
1 polymer ?
#
loop_
_entity_poly.entity_id
_entity_poly.type
_entity_poly.pdbx_seq_one_letter_code
_entity_poly.pdbx_strand_id
1 'polypeptide(L)' 'MNAQDMREKSEIELREELSGLLREQFNLRMQRGIGQLATPHYLRRVRRDIARIKTVLNEKNKDSEAS' A
#
# COMPACT_ATOMS: atom_id res chain seq x y z
N MET A 1 2.99 6.30 6.48
CA MET A 1 3.28 6.93 5.18
C MET A 1 2.40 8.14 4.94
N ASN A 2 3.02 9.21 4.49
CA ASN A 2 2.35 10.45 4.15
C ASN A 2 2.09 10.48 2.65
N ALA A 3 0.92 10.95 2.22
CA ALA A 3 0.58 11.03 0.80
C ALA A 3 1.53 11.94 0.02
N GLN A 4 2.02 12.99 0.65
CA GLN A 4 2.97 13.90 0.03
C GLN A 4 4.30 13.20 -0.26
N ASP A 5 4.79 12.41 0.68
CA ASP A 5 6.01 11.63 0.48
C ASP A 5 5.84 10.62 -0.65
N MET A 6 4.68 10.03 -0.76
CA MET A 6 4.37 9.10 -1.84
C MET A 6 4.38 9.79 -3.20
N ARG A 7 3.89 11.03 -3.28
CA ARG A 7 3.87 11.77 -4.53
C ARG A 7 5.26 12.14 -5.03
N GLU A 8 6.23 12.24 -4.13
CA GLU A 8 7.62 12.53 -4.47
C GLU A 8 8.35 11.30 -5.02
N LYS A 9 7.83 10.10 -4.78
CA LYS A 9 8.44 8.87 -5.25
C LYS A 9 8.09 8.58 -6.70
N SER A 10 8.99 7.87 -7.38
CA SER A 10 8.72 7.43 -8.75
C SER A 10 7.65 6.35 -8.77
N GLU A 11 7.03 6.16 -9.93
CA GLU A 11 6.03 5.13 -10.13
C GLU A 11 6.58 3.73 -9.82
N ILE A 12 7.82 3.48 -10.21
CA ILE A 12 8.47 2.19 -9.96
C ILE A 12 8.65 1.96 -8.46
N GLU A 13 9.11 2.98 -7.74
CA GLU A 13 9.26 2.89 -6.28
C GLU A 13 7.94 2.63 -5.58
N LEU A 14 6.88 3.31 -6.02
CA LEU A 14 5.55 3.12 -5.45
C LEU A 14 5.02 1.71 -5.70
N ARG A 15 5.26 1.17 -6.88
CA ARG A 15 4.85 -0.20 -7.21
C ARG A 15 5.60 -1.24 -6.36
N GLU A 16 6.87 -1.00 -6.11
CA GLU A 16 7.66 -1.86 -5.25
C GLU A 16 7.15 -1.83 -3.81
N GLU A 17 6.85 -0.65 -3.30
CA GLU A 17 6.27 -0.50 -1.97
C GLU A 17 4.90 -1.16 -1.87
N LEU A 18 4.07 -0.99 -2.89
CA LEU A 18 2.76 -1.62 -2.95
C LEU A 18 2.89 -3.14 -2.90
N SER A 19 3.80 -3.69 -3.67
CA SER A 19 4.07 -5.13 -3.68
C SER A 19 4.46 -5.64 -2.30
N GLY A 20 5.34 -4.90 -1.62
CA GLY A 20 5.74 -5.24 -0.26
C GLY A 20 4.59 -5.20 0.73
N LEU A 21 3.75 -4.18 0.64
CA LEU A 21 2.59 -4.03 1.52
C LEU A 21 1.54 -5.13 1.28
N LEU A 22 1.33 -5.51 0.03
CA LEU A 22 0.40 -6.58 -0.30
C LEU A 22 0.89 -7.92 0.26
N ARG A 23 2.19 -8.16 0.20
CA ARG A 23 2.81 -9.34 0.78
C ARG A 23 2.66 -9.34 2.30
N GLU A 24 2.88 -8.20 2.93
CA GLU A 24 2.71 -8.04 4.36
C GLU A 24 1.26 -8.28 4.77
N GLN A 25 0.31 -7.74 4.03
CA GLN A 25 -1.11 -7.95 4.27
C GLN A 25 -1.47 -9.43 4.19
N PHE A 26 -0.95 -10.12 3.20
CA PHE A 26 -1.18 -11.56 3.04
C PHE A 26 -0.64 -12.34 4.22
N ASN A 27 0.58 -12.04 4.66
CA ASN A 27 1.18 -12.70 5.81
C ASN A 27 0.38 -12.46 7.09
N LEU A 28 -0.10 -11.24 7.31
CA LEU A 28 -0.89 -10.90 8.48
C LEU A 28 -2.23 -11.65 8.48
N ARG A 29 -2.84 -11.81 7.32
CA ARG A 29 -4.08 -12.57 7.19
C ARG A 29 -3.86 -14.05 7.47
N MET A 30 -2.74 -14.60 7.01
CA MET A 30 -2.39 -15.98 7.30
C MET A 30 -2.18 -16.21 8.80
N GLN A 31 -1.46 -15.31 9.45
CA GLN A 31 -1.22 -15.39 10.90
C GLN A 31 -2.54 -15.37 11.67
N ARG A 32 -3.47 -14.54 11.25
CA ARG A 32 -4.79 -14.47 11.85
C ARG A 32 -5.56 -15.78 11.65
N GLY A 33 -5.44 -16.39 10.47
CA GLY A 33 -6.11 -17.64 10.14
C GLY A 33 -5.63 -18.83 10.97
N ILE A 34 -4.38 -18.79 11.44
CA ILE A 34 -3.82 -19.86 12.28
C ILE A 34 -3.84 -19.51 13.77
N GLY A 35 -4.61 -18.48 14.14
CA GLY A 35 -4.80 -18.12 15.54
C GLY A 35 -3.72 -17.24 16.15
N GLN A 36 -2.75 -16.82 15.38
CA GLN A 36 -1.77 -15.85 15.85
C GLN A 36 -2.32 -14.44 15.73
N LEU A 37 -2.08 -13.64 16.74
CA LEU A 37 -2.65 -12.30 16.86
C LEU A 37 -1.90 -11.29 16.00
N ALA A 38 -2.36 -11.12 14.76
CA ALA A 38 -2.12 -9.85 14.07
C ALA A 38 -3.13 -8.86 14.65
N THR A 39 -2.67 -7.81 15.30
CA THR A 39 -3.58 -6.84 15.88
C THR A 39 -4.42 -6.19 14.78
N PRO A 40 -5.72 -5.99 14.97
CA PRO A 40 -6.57 -5.32 13.97
C PRO A 40 -6.03 -3.94 13.59
N HIS A 41 -5.36 -3.28 14.51
CA HIS A 41 -4.71 -2.00 14.30
C HIS A 41 -3.67 -2.06 13.18
N TYR A 42 -2.84 -3.11 13.20
CA TYR A 42 -1.77 -3.29 12.21
C TYR A 42 -2.34 -3.55 10.82
N LEU A 43 -3.38 -4.37 10.75
CA LEU A 43 -4.07 -4.65 9.48
C LEU A 43 -4.69 -3.39 8.89
N ARG A 44 -5.31 -2.55 9.72
CA ARG A 44 -5.89 -1.28 9.26
C ARG A 44 -4.83 -0.35 8.69
N ARG A 45 -3.67 -0.30 9.35
CA ARG A 45 -2.58 0.54 8.91
C ARG A 45 -2.05 0.10 7.54
N VAL A 46 -1.85 -1.18 7.36
CA VAL A 46 -1.38 -1.73 6.07
C VAL A 46 -2.41 -1.46 4.97
N ARG A 47 -3.68 -1.71 5.24
CA ARG A 47 -4.75 -1.45 4.27
C ARG A 47 -4.81 0.02 3.87
N ARG A 48 -4.64 0.92 4.83
CA ARG A 48 -4.64 2.37 4.58
C ARG A 48 -3.47 2.76 3.69
N ASP A 49 -2.29 2.24 3.97
CA ASP A 49 -1.10 2.52 3.17
C ASP A 49 -1.24 2.00 1.74
N ILE A 50 -1.80 0.81 1.58
CA ILE A 50 -2.09 0.25 0.26
C ILE A 50 -3.04 1.16 -0.52
N ALA A 51 -4.10 1.61 0.12
CA ALA A 51 -5.08 2.49 -0.52
C ALA A 51 -4.46 3.81 -0.95
N ARG A 52 -3.60 4.39 -0.13
CA ARG A 52 -2.90 5.64 -0.45
C ARG A 52 -1.98 5.48 -1.65
N ILE A 53 -1.20 4.40 -1.68
CA ILE A 53 -0.29 4.15 -2.79
C ILE A 53 -1.07 3.96 -4.09
N LYS A 54 -2.16 3.21 -4.06
CA LYS A 54 -3.01 3.02 -5.22
C LYS A 54 -3.58 4.33 -5.73
N THR A 55 -4.00 5.20 -4.81
CA THR A 55 -4.53 6.52 -5.17
C THR A 55 -3.47 7.37 -5.86
N VAL A 56 -2.26 7.41 -5.30
CA VAL A 56 -1.16 8.19 -5.87
C VAL A 56 -0.74 7.64 -7.24
N LEU A 57 -0.66 6.33 -7.37
CA LEU A 57 -0.37 5.70 -8.67
C LEU A 57 -1.42 6.03 -9.71
N ASN A 58 -2.69 6.03 -9.31
CA ASN A 58 -3.79 6.39 -10.19
C ASN A 58 -3.70 7.85 -10.64
N GLU A 59 -3.37 8.76 -9.72
CA GLU A 59 -3.14 10.17 -10.04
C GLU A 59 -2.04 10.34 -11.07
N LYS A 60 -0.91 9.66 -10.88
CA LYS A 60 0.23 9.73 -11.80
C LYS A 60 -0.13 9.17 -13.17
N ASN A 61 -0.90 8.11 -13.21
CA ASN A 61 -1.34 7.49 -14.44
C ASN A 61 -2.29 8.40 -15.21
N LYS A 62 -3.21 9.08 -14.50
CA LYS A 62 -4.11 10.06 -15.12
C LYS A 62 -3.37 11.24 -15.69
N ASP A 63 -2.39 11.76 -14.96
CA ASP A 63 -1.56 12.85 -15.45
C ASP A 63 -0.83 12.47 -16.72
N SER A 64 -0.35 11.24 -16.81
CA SER A 64 0.31 10.70 -17.99
C SER A 64 -0.67 10.58 -19.16
N GLU A 65 -1.89 10.17 -18.90
CA GLU A 65 -2.94 10.04 -19.94
C GLU A 65 -3.48 11.38 -20.38
N ALA A 66 -3.51 12.35 -19.48
CA ALA A 66 -4.03 13.69 -19.77
C ALA A 66 -3.07 14.52 -20.63
N SER A 67 -1.80 14.13 -20.69
CA SER A 67 -0.81 14.81 -21.50
C SER A 67 -0.69 14.18 -22.89
#